data_fad8c1ba2ef29c36a635579ddcfd43de
#
_entry.id   fad8c1ba2ef29c36a635579ddcfd43de
#
_cell.length_a   1.000
_cell.length_b   1.000
_cell.length_c   1.000
_cell.angle_alpha   90.00
_cell.angle_beta   90.00
_cell.angle_gamma   90.00
#
_symmetry.space_group_name_H-M   'P 1'
#
loop_
_entity.id
_entity.type
_entity.pdbx_description
1 polymer ?
#
loop_
_entity_poly.entity_id
_entity_poly.type
_entity_poly.pdbx_seq_one_letter_code
_entity_poly.pdbx_strand_id
1 'polypeptide(L)'
;ITNGYIASGSIKFCLSNQETVDIVSLKDIRLQKIRGNEISMIFQEPMTSLNPVLTIGRQISESIELHQKLNKEDAKQKTVEMLSLVRIPEPEKQYNQYPHHFSGGMRQRVMIAMALSCRPKLLIADEPTTALDVTIQAQILDLMMELKDKRNDSAILLITHDLAVVAETCDRVIVMYGGEI
;
A
#
# COMPACT_ATOMS: atom_id res chain seq x y z
N ILE A 1 -4.92 -21.11 -9.18
CA ILE A 1 -4.81 -19.75 -9.74
C ILE A 1 -4.94 -19.90 -11.25
N THR A 2 -6.06 -19.46 -11.81
CA THR A 2 -6.23 -19.38 -13.26
C THR A 2 -5.22 -18.36 -13.80
N ASN A 3 -4.39 -18.76 -14.76
CA ASN A 3 -3.47 -17.86 -15.43
C ASN A 3 -4.29 -16.85 -16.26
N GLY A 4 -4.64 -15.72 -15.64
CA GLY A 4 -5.23 -14.60 -16.36
C GLY A 4 -4.22 -13.99 -17.32
N TYR A 5 -4.68 -13.52 -18.47
CA TYR A 5 -3.86 -12.79 -19.43
C TYR A 5 -4.59 -11.50 -19.87
N ILE A 6 -3.82 -10.52 -20.24
CA ILE A 6 -4.35 -9.26 -20.80
C ILE A 6 -4.50 -9.47 -22.30
N ALA A 7 -5.76 -9.57 -22.78
CA ALA A 7 -6.05 -9.84 -24.18
C ALA A 7 -5.67 -8.66 -25.10
N SER A 8 -5.89 -7.43 -24.64
CA SER A 8 -5.57 -6.20 -25.37
C SER A 8 -5.56 -4.99 -24.43
N GLY A 9 -5.09 -3.86 -24.92
CA GLY A 9 -5.07 -2.58 -24.18
C GLY A 9 -3.68 -2.20 -23.70
N SER A 10 -3.58 -1.03 -23.07
CA SER A 10 -2.35 -0.48 -22.51
C SER A 10 -2.62 0.18 -21.17
N ILE A 11 -1.64 0.16 -20.28
CA ILE A 11 -1.67 0.88 -18.99
C ILE A 11 -0.47 1.82 -18.97
N LYS A 12 -0.73 3.10 -19.30
CA LYS A 12 0.32 4.12 -19.32
C LYS A 12 0.51 4.70 -17.92
N PHE A 13 1.73 4.67 -17.42
CA PHE A 13 2.10 5.21 -16.12
C PHE A 13 3.32 6.14 -16.26
N CYS A 14 3.22 7.33 -15.65
CA CYS A 14 4.31 8.30 -15.62
C CYS A 14 5.15 8.09 -14.35
N LEU A 15 6.37 7.63 -14.51
CA LEU A 15 7.33 7.40 -13.42
C LEU A 15 7.78 8.72 -12.77
N SER A 16 8.43 8.62 -11.61
CA SER A 16 8.99 9.77 -10.89
C SER A 16 10.06 10.54 -11.70
N ASN A 17 10.74 9.87 -12.62
CA ASN A 17 11.69 10.49 -13.56
C ASN A 17 11.03 11.10 -14.80
N GLN A 18 9.70 11.25 -14.81
CA GLN A 18 8.87 11.76 -15.92
C GLN A 18 8.84 10.88 -17.18
N GLU A 19 9.40 9.68 -17.13
CA GLU A 19 9.28 8.70 -18.22
C GLU A 19 7.87 8.08 -18.20
N THR A 20 7.16 8.07 -19.32
CA THR A 20 5.90 7.34 -19.46
C THR A 20 6.17 5.95 -20.00
N VAL A 21 5.71 4.95 -19.25
CA VAL A 21 5.86 3.53 -19.60
C VAL A 21 4.50 2.86 -19.77
N ASP A 22 4.44 1.85 -20.63
CA ASP A 22 3.28 0.96 -20.69
C ASP A 22 3.55 -0.28 -19.81
N ILE A 23 2.86 -0.34 -18.67
CA ILE A 23 3.03 -1.40 -17.66
C ILE A 23 2.81 -2.79 -18.26
N VAL A 24 1.86 -2.92 -19.22
CA VAL A 24 1.52 -4.22 -19.83
C VAL A 24 2.69 -4.81 -20.63
N SER A 25 3.49 -3.95 -21.25
CA SER A 25 4.60 -4.35 -22.13
C SER A 25 5.94 -4.51 -21.40
N LEU A 26 6.02 -4.18 -20.11
CA LEU A 26 7.28 -4.20 -19.36
C LEU A 26 7.74 -5.63 -19.03
N LYS A 27 9.05 -5.85 -19.13
CA LYS A 27 9.69 -7.09 -18.64
C LYS A 27 9.71 -7.12 -17.10
N ASP A 28 9.71 -8.33 -16.52
CA ASP A 28 9.68 -8.56 -15.07
C ASP A 28 10.73 -7.76 -14.28
N ILE A 29 11.96 -7.68 -14.76
CA ILE A 29 13.03 -6.92 -14.11
C ILE A 29 12.68 -5.44 -13.95
N ARG A 30 11.97 -4.87 -14.93
CA ARG A 30 11.54 -3.47 -14.90
C ARG A 30 10.31 -3.30 -14.01
N LEU A 31 9.38 -4.25 -14.04
CA LEU A 31 8.23 -4.31 -13.14
C LEU A 31 8.63 -4.39 -11.66
N GLN A 32 9.67 -5.17 -11.32
CA GLN A 32 10.19 -5.25 -9.95
C GLN A 32 10.67 -3.90 -9.39
N LYS A 33 11.20 -3.02 -10.25
CA LYS A 33 11.61 -1.67 -9.84
C LYS A 33 10.43 -0.71 -9.62
N ILE A 34 9.29 -1.00 -10.22
CA ILE A 34 8.07 -0.18 -10.14
C ILE A 34 7.21 -0.64 -8.97
N ARG A 35 7.06 -1.96 -8.79
CA ARG A 35 6.26 -2.55 -7.71
C ARG A 35 6.88 -2.25 -6.35
N GLY A 36 6.08 -1.70 -5.45
CA GLY A 36 6.50 -1.29 -4.11
C GLY A 36 7.22 0.06 -4.05
N ASN A 37 7.71 0.57 -5.17
CA ASN A 37 8.41 1.86 -5.25
C ASN A 37 7.55 2.97 -5.87
N GLU A 38 7.10 2.78 -7.11
CA GLU A 38 6.28 3.77 -7.84
C GLU A 38 4.78 3.47 -7.71
N ILE A 39 4.43 2.19 -7.68
CA ILE A 39 3.08 1.69 -7.49
C ILE A 39 3.10 0.70 -6.34
N SER A 40 2.27 0.93 -5.33
CA SER A 40 2.05 0.01 -4.22
C SER A 40 0.59 -0.42 -4.15
N MET A 41 0.35 -1.56 -3.49
CA MET A 41 -1.00 -2.09 -3.33
C MET A 41 -1.24 -2.55 -1.89
N ILE A 42 -2.41 -2.22 -1.37
CA ILE A 42 -2.98 -2.78 -0.15
C ILE A 42 -4.02 -3.80 -0.59
N PHE A 43 -3.84 -5.05 -0.19
CA PHE A 43 -4.74 -6.15 -0.52
C PHE A 43 -5.90 -6.25 0.46
N GLN A 44 -6.99 -6.82 0.03
CA GLN A 44 -8.24 -7.00 0.79
C GLN A 44 -8.06 -7.74 2.12
N GLU A 45 -7.16 -8.73 2.18
CA GLU A 45 -6.95 -9.56 3.37
C GLU A 45 -5.60 -9.29 4.04
N PRO A 46 -5.57 -8.61 5.21
CA PRO A 46 -4.33 -8.39 5.97
C PRO A 46 -3.66 -9.67 6.45
N MET A 47 -4.45 -10.72 6.67
CA MET A 47 -3.96 -11.98 7.22
C MET A 47 -3.09 -12.76 6.25
N THR A 48 -3.36 -12.63 4.94
CA THR A 48 -2.62 -13.34 3.88
C THR A 48 -1.46 -12.52 3.33
N SER A 49 -1.45 -11.22 3.57
CA SER A 49 -0.47 -10.28 3.03
C SER A 49 0.79 -10.13 3.89
N LEU A 50 0.69 -10.36 5.21
CA LEU A 50 1.84 -10.33 6.11
C LEU A 50 2.40 -11.75 6.30
N ASN A 51 3.70 -11.90 6.13
CA ASN A 51 4.39 -13.17 6.36
C ASN A 51 4.44 -13.46 7.87
N PRO A 52 3.79 -14.54 8.37
CA PRO A 52 3.68 -14.81 9.82
C PRO A 52 5.01 -15.20 10.49
N VAL A 53 6.01 -15.63 9.71
CA VAL A 53 7.32 -16.05 10.23
C VAL A 53 8.39 -14.98 10.19
N LEU A 54 8.05 -13.78 9.70
CA LEU A 54 8.93 -12.62 9.72
C LEU A 54 8.39 -11.56 10.67
N THR A 55 9.29 -10.83 11.34
CA THR A 55 8.90 -9.68 12.17
C THR A 55 8.35 -8.54 11.31
N ILE A 56 7.51 -7.71 11.90
CA ILE A 56 6.92 -6.54 11.22
C ILE A 56 8.02 -5.62 10.68
N GLY A 57 9.01 -5.34 11.51
CA GLY A 57 10.13 -4.49 11.11
C GLY A 57 10.89 -5.04 9.92
N ARG A 58 11.16 -6.35 9.88
CA ARG A 58 11.87 -6.97 8.76
C ARG A 58 11.10 -6.83 7.44
N GLN A 59 9.79 -7.03 7.45
CA GLN A 59 8.96 -6.95 6.26
C GLN A 59 8.92 -5.54 5.66
N ILE A 60 8.83 -4.50 6.51
CA ILE A 60 8.85 -3.11 6.04
C ILE A 60 10.25 -2.71 5.60
N SER A 61 11.30 -3.04 6.40
CA SER A 61 12.69 -2.68 6.10
C SER A 61 13.17 -3.26 4.78
N GLU A 62 12.75 -4.47 4.42
CA GLU A 62 13.14 -5.12 3.17
C GLU A 62 12.79 -4.29 1.95
N SER A 63 11.58 -3.74 1.91
CA SER A 63 11.15 -2.84 0.83
C SER A 63 12.00 -1.56 0.77
N ILE A 64 12.30 -0.99 1.93
CA ILE A 64 13.13 0.21 2.04
C ILE A 64 14.57 -0.06 1.59
N GLU A 65 15.19 -1.15 2.07
CA GLU A 65 16.54 -1.56 1.67
C GLU A 65 16.64 -1.75 0.16
N LEU A 66 15.64 -2.46 -0.43
CA LEU A 66 15.62 -2.80 -1.85
C LEU A 66 15.49 -1.56 -2.75
N HIS A 67 14.54 -0.69 -2.45
CA HIS A 67 14.17 0.41 -3.36
C HIS A 67 14.92 1.71 -3.07
N GLN A 68 15.27 1.98 -1.82
CA GLN A 68 15.96 3.21 -1.44
C GLN A 68 17.47 3.02 -1.25
N LYS A 69 17.96 1.78 -1.36
CA LYS A 69 19.38 1.41 -1.21
C LYS A 69 19.99 1.88 0.11
N LEU A 70 19.18 1.95 1.16
CA LEU A 70 19.63 2.29 2.50
C LEU A 70 20.35 1.10 3.15
N ASN A 71 21.29 1.38 4.04
CA ASN A 71 21.85 0.36 4.92
C ASN A 71 20.81 -0.09 5.96
N LYS A 72 21.11 -1.20 6.67
CA LYS A 72 20.15 -1.82 7.60
C LYS A 72 19.74 -0.92 8.76
N GLU A 73 20.64 -0.08 9.27
CA GLU A 73 20.35 0.79 10.41
C GLU A 73 19.42 1.94 9.99
N ASP A 74 19.72 2.60 8.87
CA ASP A 74 18.88 3.67 8.32
C ASP A 74 17.50 3.13 7.91
N ALA A 75 17.44 1.91 7.30
CA ALA A 75 16.18 1.26 6.96
C ALA A 75 15.35 0.93 8.20
N LYS A 76 15.98 0.48 9.29
CA LYS A 76 15.32 0.24 10.57
C LYS A 76 14.74 1.52 11.15
N GLN A 77 15.55 2.59 11.23
CA GLN A 77 15.07 3.88 11.73
C GLN A 77 13.86 4.37 10.94
N LYS A 78 13.94 4.33 9.61
CA LYS A 78 12.83 4.73 8.74
C LYS A 78 11.60 3.84 8.90
N THR A 79 11.79 2.55 9.16
CA THR A 79 10.69 1.63 9.48
C THR A 79 9.99 2.03 10.78
N VAL A 80 10.74 2.36 11.82
CA VAL A 80 10.20 2.85 13.10
C VAL A 80 9.42 4.16 12.90
N GLU A 81 9.95 5.10 12.11
CA GLU A 81 9.25 6.32 11.73
C GLU A 81 7.92 6.02 11.01
N MET A 82 7.92 5.07 10.07
CA MET A 82 6.71 4.66 9.37
C MET A 82 5.67 4.02 10.30
N LEU A 83 6.10 3.16 11.23
CA LEU A 83 5.21 2.57 12.24
C LEU A 83 4.60 3.65 13.16
N SER A 84 5.37 4.64 13.55
CA SER A 84 4.89 5.80 14.30
C SER A 84 3.87 6.60 13.49
N LEU A 85 4.15 6.85 12.20
CA LEU A 85 3.29 7.61 11.30
C LEU A 85 1.91 6.97 11.13
N VAL A 86 1.85 5.64 11.10
CA VAL A 86 0.59 4.89 11.06
C VAL A 86 -0.02 4.65 12.46
N ARG A 87 0.48 5.37 13.47
CA ARG A 87 -0.04 5.35 14.84
C ARG A 87 0.02 3.97 15.51
N ILE A 88 1.08 3.19 15.24
CA ILE A 88 1.40 1.98 16.00
C ILE A 88 2.04 2.42 17.33
N PRO A 89 1.52 1.97 18.49
CA PRO A 89 2.10 2.29 19.78
C PRO A 89 3.47 1.61 19.97
N GLU A 90 4.40 2.25 20.68
CA GLU A 90 5.74 1.69 20.97
C GLU A 90 6.46 1.13 19.72
N PRO A 91 6.65 1.91 18.63
CA PRO A 91 7.06 1.40 17.33
C PRO A 91 8.41 0.67 17.35
N GLU A 92 9.36 1.09 18.21
CA GLU A 92 10.65 0.42 18.38
C GLU A 92 10.50 -1.01 18.91
N LYS A 93 9.57 -1.21 19.84
CA LYS A 93 9.26 -2.54 20.40
C LYS A 93 8.51 -3.39 19.39
N GLN A 94 7.54 -2.77 18.70
CA GLN A 94 6.71 -3.45 17.70
C GLN A 94 7.51 -3.86 16.46
N TYR A 95 8.61 -3.19 16.16
CA TYR A 95 9.53 -3.58 15.08
C TYR A 95 9.94 -5.06 15.15
N ASN A 96 10.20 -5.58 16.35
CA ASN A 96 10.66 -6.94 16.58
C ASN A 96 9.51 -7.95 16.79
N GLN A 97 8.26 -7.51 16.73
CA GLN A 97 7.10 -8.37 16.92
C GLN A 97 6.66 -9.04 15.62
N TYR A 98 5.95 -10.16 15.76
CA TYR A 98 5.38 -10.90 14.64
C TYR A 98 3.91 -10.51 14.40
N PRO A 99 3.38 -10.72 13.18
CA PRO A 99 2.00 -10.35 12.85
C PRO A 99 0.92 -10.88 13.80
N HIS A 100 1.12 -12.07 14.37
CA HIS A 100 0.14 -12.67 15.29
C HIS A 100 -0.01 -11.95 16.64
N HIS A 101 0.93 -11.06 17.00
CA HIS A 101 0.82 -10.21 18.20
C HIS A 101 -0.02 -8.95 17.96
N PHE A 102 -0.45 -8.69 16.73
CA PHE A 102 -1.18 -7.48 16.33
C PHE A 102 -2.67 -7.73 16.18
N SER A 103 -3.50 -6.79 16.62
CA SER A 103 -4.94 -6.77 16.29
C SER A 103 -5.17 -6.59 14.79
N GLY A 104 -6.39 -6.84 14.31
CA GLY A 104 -6.75 -6.65 12.90
C GLY A 104 -6.44 -5.24 12.41
N GLY A 105 -6.87 -4.22 13.14
CA GLY A 105 -6.58 -2.82 12.81
C GLY A 105 -5.10 -2.46 12.86
N MET A 106 -4.32 -3.04 13.77
CA MET A 106 -2.87 -2.85 13.80
C MET A 106 -2.19 -3.49 12.58
N ARG A 107 -2.60 -4.68 12.17
CA ARG A 107 -2.07 -5.33 10.95
C ARG A 107 -2.38 -4.51 9.71
N GLN A 108 -3.59 -3.94 9.63
CA GLN A 108 -3.96 -3.04 8.54
C GLN A 108 -3.07 -1.80 8.49
N ARG A 109 -2.81 -1.16 9.65
CA ARG A 109 -1.88 -0.03 9.75
C ARG A 109 -0.45 -0.40 9.31
N VAL A 110 0.01 -1.60 9.66
CA VAL A 110 1.30 -2.13 9.22
C VAL A 110 1.35 -2.31 7.71
N MET A 111 0.29 -2.83 7.09
CA MET A 111 0.20 -2.95 5.62
C MET A 111 0.24 -1.59 4.93
N ILE A 112 -0.42 -0.59 5.50
CA ILE A 112 -0.35 0.79 5.00
C ILE A 112 1.08 1.33 5.14
N ALA A 113 1.73 1.12 6.30
CA ALA A 113 3.12 1.50 6.49
C ALA A 113 4.05 0.86 5.45
N MET A 114 3.87 -0.43 5.19
CA MET A 114 4.63 -1.17 4.18
C MET A 114 4.37 -0.63 2.77
N ALA A 115 3.11 -0.42 2.39
CA ALA A 115 2.74 0.09 1.09
C ALA A 115 3.27 1.51 0.83
N LEU A 116 3.32 2.36 1.86
CA LEU A 116 3.76 3.76 1.77
C LEU A 116 5.25 3.96 2.08
N SER A 117 5.97 2.92 2.52
CA SER A 117 7.38 3.01 2.94
C SER A 117 8.31 3.60 1.88
N CYS A 118 8.05 3.32 0.61
CA CYS A 118 8.81 3.85 -0.53
C CYS A 118 8.18 5.10 -1.16
N ARG A 119 7.12 5.64 -0.58
CA ARG A 119 6.42 6.84 -1.07
C ARG A 119 5.98 6.71 -2.53
N PRO A 120 5.10 5.74 -2.86
CA PRO A 120 4.66 5.50 -4.23
C PRO A 120 3.87 6.68 -4.80
N LYS A 121 3.90 6.84 -6.12
CA LYS A 121 3.05 7.79 -6.85
C LYS A 121 1.60 7.31 -6.94
N LEU A 122 1.39 5.99 -6.99
CA LEU A 122 0.06 5.40 -7.01
C LEU A 122 -0.05 4.35 -5.90
N LEU A 123 -1.02 4.54 -5.02
CA LEU A 123 -1.46 3.53 -4.07
C LEU A 123 -2.77 2.93 -4.56
N ILE A 124 -2.78 1.62 -4.81
CA ILE A 124 -4.01 0.86 -5.09
C ILE A 124 -4.47 0.26 -3.76
N ALA A 125 -5.66 0.59 -3.33
CA ALA A 125 -6.25 0.10 -2.09
C ALA A 125 -7.49 -0.74 -2.43
N ASP A 126 -7.35 -2.06 -2.34
CA ASP A 126 -8.40 -3.02 -2.68
C ASP A 126 -9.14 -3.41 -1.40
N GLU A 127 -10.33 -2.84 -1.22
CA GLU A 127 -11.18 -3.00 -0.04
C GLU A 127 -10.40 -2.89 1.29
N PRO A 128 -9.65 -1.80 1.52
CA PRO A 128 -8.65 -1.74 2.58
C PRO A 128 -9.24 -1.79 4.00
N THR A 129 -10.56 -1.75 4.14
CA THR A 129 -11.25 -1.65 5.43
C THR A 129 -12.35 -2.69 5.66
N THR A 130 -12.57 -3.60 4.72
CA THR A 130 -13.73 -4.54 4.72
C THR A 130 -13.81 -5.44 5.97
N ALA A 131 -12.70 -5.75 6.61
CA ALA A 131 -12.66 -6.61 7.81
C ALA A 131 -12.56 -5.83 9.14
N LEU A 132 -12.83 -4.52 9.12
CA LEU A 132 -12.68 -3.64 10.27
C LEU A 132 -14.04 -3.12 10.75
N ASP A 133 -14.13 -2.81 12.04
CA ASP A 133 -15.28 -2.06 12.56
C ASP A 133 -15.29 -0.61 12.04
N VAL A 134 -16.48 0.02 12.04
CA VAL A 134 -16.71 1.35 11.43
C VAL A 134 -15.76 2.41 11.96
N THR A 135 -15.44 2.36 13.26
CA THR A 135 -14.56 3.36 13.89
C THR A 135 -13.11 3.20 13.41
N ILE A 136 -12.62 1.98 13.32
CA ILE A 136 -11.28 1.70 12.81
C ILE A 136 -11.22 1.98 11.30
N GLN A 137 -12.27 1.66 10.55
CA GLN A 137 -12.39 1.98 9.13
C GLN A 137 -12.19 3.48 8.87
N ALA A 138 -12.95 4.34 9.57
CA ALA A 138 -12.80 5.79 9.43
C ALA A 138 -11.35 6.24 9.73
N GLN A 139 -10.77 5.76 10.82
CA GLN A 139 -9.38 6.10 11.19
C GLN A 139 -8.34 5.67 10.14
N ILE A 140 -8.57 4.56 9.46
CA ILE A 140 -7.69 4.06 8.40
C ILE A 140 -7.79 4.93 7.14
N LEU A 141 -9.02 5.28 6.75
CA LEU A 141 -9.26 6.15 5.59
C LEU A 141 -8.67 7.55 5.83
N ASP A 142 -8.94 8.15 6.99
CA ASP A 142 -8.36 9.44 7.39
C ASP A 142 -6.83 9.42 7.31
N LEU A 143 -6.21 8.35 7.83
CA LEU A 143 -4.77 8.17 7.78
C LEU A 143 -4.25 8.12 6.34
N MET A 144 -4.92 7.36 5.46
CA MET A 144 -4.52 7.25 4.05
C MET A 144 -4.62 8.61 3.34
N MET A 145 -5.70 9.36 3.58
CA MET A 145 -5.91 10.69 3.01
C MET A 145 -4.89 11.69 3.56
N GLU A 146 -4.64 11.72 4.87
CA GLU A 146 -3.61 12.55 5.50
C GLU A 146 -2.21 12.30 4.87
N LEU A 147 -1.87 11.05 4.60
CA LEU A 147 -0.59 10.68 4.01
C LEU A 147 -0.50 11.04 2.53
N LYS A 148 -1.62 10.94 1.79
CA LYS A 148 -1.72 11.41 0.39
C LYS A 148 -1.54 12.93 0.32
N ASP A 149 -2.22 13.69 1.19
CA ASP A 149 -2.22 15.16 1.14
C ASP A 149 -0.86 15.79 1.49
N LYS A 150 -0.03 15.07 2.22
CA LYS A 150 1.39 15.45 2.44
C LYS A 150 2.23 15.37 1.15
N ARG A 151 1.63 14.90 0.03
CA ARG A 151 2.29 14.74 -1.27
C ARG A 151 1.39 15.21 -2.41
N ASN A 152 1.80 16.24 -3.09
CA ASN A 152 1.08 16.81 -4.24
C ASN A 152 1.16 15.94 -5.51
N ASP A 153 2.05 14.92 -5.54
CA ASP A 153 2.35 14.10 -6.71
C ASP A 153 1.89 12.63 -6.57
N SER A 154 1.02 12.34 -5.60
CA SER A 154 0.52 10.99 -5.35
C SER A 154 -1.00 10.89 -5.54
N ALA A 155 -1.44 9.69 -5.96
CA ALA A 155 -2.84 9.35 -6.13
C ALA A 155 -3.19 8.06 -5.40
N ILE A 156 -4.45 7.95 -4.96
CA ILE A 156 -5.02 6.72 -4.43
C ILE A 156 -6.09 6.23 -5.39
N LEU A 157 -5.97 4.97 -5.83
CA LEU A 157 -7.04 4.24 -6.51
C LEU A 157 -7.73 3.36 -5.47
N LEU A 158 -8.88 3.81 -4.99
CA LEU A 158 -9.66 3.08 -4.00
C LEU A 158 -10.69 2.17 -4.69
N ILE A 159 -10.61 0.88 -4.43
CA ILE A 159 -11.61 -0.11 -4.85
C ILE A 159 -12.48 -0.39 -3.62
N THR A 160 -13.76 -0.12 -3.72
CA THR A 160 -14.71 -0.32 -2.62
C THR A 160 -16.13 -0.49 -3.14
N HIS A 161 -16.97 -1.14 -2.37
CA HIS A 161 -18.41 -1.23 -2.58
C HIS A 161 -19.21 -0.30 -1.65
N ASP A 162 -18.54 0.46 -0.77
CA ASP A 162 -19.15 1.36 0.19
C ASP A 162 -19.29 2.77 -0.40
N LEU A 163 -20.54 3.14 -0.74
CA LEU A 163 -20.85 4.44 -1.33
C LEU A 163 -20.64 5.61 -0.35
N ALA A 164 -20.72 5.37 0.97
CA ALA A 164 -20.45 6.42 1.95
C ALA A 164 -18.96 6.79 1.94
N VAL A 165 -18.09 5.78 1.90
CA VAL A 165 -16.65 5.97 1.75
C VAL A 165 -16.32 6.73 0.46
N VAL A 166 -16.97 6.35 -0.65
CA VAL A 166 -16.78 7.03 -1.94
C VAL A 166 -17.14 8.50 -1.87
N ALA A 167 -18.29 8.80 -1.26
CA ALA A 167 -18.79 10.18 -1.15
C ALA A 167 -17.89 11.08 -0.29
N GLU A 168 -17.24 10.52 0.72
CA GLU A 168 -16.39 11.26 1.64
C GLU A 168 -14.94 11.43 1.16
N THR A 169 -14.43 10.49 0.33
CA THR A 169 -12.99 10.41 0.06
C THR A 169 -12.58 10.58 -1.39
N CYS A 170 -13.50 10.40 -2.35
CA CYS A 170 -13.14 10.31 -3.76
C CYS A 170 -13.39 11.60 -4.54
N ASP A 171 -12.38 12.10 -5.25
CA ASP A 171 -12.51 13.22 -6.20
C ASP A 171 -13.15 12.78 -7.53
N ARG A 172 -12.96 11.52 -7.92
CA ARG A 172 -13.49 10.91 -9.15
C ARG A 172 -13.98 9.50 -8.87
N VAL A 173 -15.08 9.12 -9.49
CA VAL A 173 -15.69 7.80 -9.35
C VAL A 173 -15.79 7.11 -10.71
N ILE A 174 -15.44 5.84 -10.75
CA ILE A 174 -15.63 4.94 -11.88
C ILE A 174 -16.53 3.82 -11.41
N VAL A 175 -17.68 3.64 -12.05
CA VAL A 175 -18.60 2.53 -11.76
C VAL A 175 -18.32 1.42 -12.75
N MET A 176 -18.10 0.20 -12.23
CA MET A 176 -17.86 -0.98 -13.05
C MET A 176 -18.96 -2.02 -12.79
N TYR A 177 -19.54 -2.55 -13.86
CA TYR A 177 -20.55 -3.61 -13.80
C TYR A 177 -20.30 -4.65 -14.88
N GLY A 178 -20.23 -5.92 -14.51
CA GLY A 178 -19.99 -7.01 -15.45
C GLY A 178 -18.70 -6.92 -16.26
N GLY A 179 -17.68 -6.19 -15.77
CA GLY A 179 -16.41 -5.96 -16.46
C GLY A 179 -16.40 -4.74 -17.39
N GLU A 180 -17.50 -3.99 -17.48
CA GLU A 180 -17.63 -2.75 -18.26
C GLU A 180 -17.70 -1.51 -17.35
N ILE A 181 -17.25 -0.37 -17.85
CA ILE A 181 -17.24 0.94 -17.17
C ILE A 181 -18.45 1.75 -17.64
#